data_5e1b2c52390ccc7d382db0b5f09faa82
#
_entry.id   5e1b2c52390ccc7d382db0b5f09faa82
#
_cell.length_a   1.000
_cell.length_b   1.000
_cell.length_c   1.000
_cell.angle_alpha   90.00
_cell.angle_beta   90.00
_cell.angle_gamma   90.00
#
_symmetry.space_group_name_H-M   'P 1'
#
loop_
_entity.id
_entity.type
_entity.pdbx_description
1 polymer ?
#
loop_
_entity_poly.entity_id
_entity_poly.type
_entity_poly.pdbx_seq_one_letter_code
_entity_poly.pdbx_strand_id
1 'polypeptide(L)'
;MPYLLRITLLGLALLGTVSCTNKPIQNPDRTLHASIHSDRAQMQQAIIKALVGRGWTVQKITPQLVQAQITVREQYHAEIDIPYSANHYRIQYRDSSGLDYKDGKIHKNYIRWVRLLDRDIVRDLKDNQNERTAKQLSEAALVKPL
;
A
#
# COMPACT_ATOMS: atom_id res chain seq x y z
N MET A 1 -58.05 -41.00 25.30
CA MET A 1 -57.87 -39.60 24.88
C MET A 1 -56.39 -39.37 24.57
N PRO A 2 -56.00 -39.36 23.31
CA PRO A 2 -54.58 -39.11 22.97
C PRO A 2 -54.40 -37.60 22.74
N TYR A 3 -53.60 -36.97 23.57
CA TYR A 3 -53.16 -35.60 23.31
C TYR A 3 -51.99 -35.64 22.33
N LEU A 4 -52.28 -35.24 21.08
CA LEU A 4 -51.28 -35.02 20.07
C LEU A 4 -50.43 -33.79 20.41
N LEU A 5 -49.22 -34.04 20.95
CA LEU A 5 -48.20 -33.03 21.18
C LEU A 5 -47.62 -32.59 19.83
N ARG A 6 -48.11 -31.47 19.29
CA ARG A 6 -47.50 -30.83 18.11
C ARG A 6 -46.18 -30.16 18.52
N ILE A 7 -45.10 -30.83 18.27
CA ILE A 7 -43.75 -30.22 18.35
C ILE A 7 -43.56 -29.45 17.06
N THR A 8 -43.81 -28.15 17.11
CA THR A 8 -43.40 -27.21 16.06
C THR A 8 -41.89 -27.01 16.19
N LEU A 9 -41.14 -27.66 15.29
CA LEU A 9 -39.72 -27.49 15.11
C LEU A 9 -39.47 -26.11 14.49
N LEU A 10 -39.17 -25.12 15.33
CA LEU A 10 -38.79 -23.78 14.87
C LEU A 10 -37.34 -23.88 14.36
N GLY A 11 -37.20 -24.06 13.04
CA GLY A 11 -35.95 -24.01 12.33
C GLY A 11 -35.40 -22.59 12.38
N LEU A 12 -34.49 -22.33 13.33
CA LEU A 12 -33.70 -21.10 13.38
C LEU A 12 -32.69 -21.12 12.23
N ALA A 13 -33.07 -20.57 11.09
CA ALA A 13 -32.17 -20.31 9.99
C ALA A 13 -31.15 -19.26 10.45
N LEU A 14 -29.96 -19.71 10.87
CA LEU A 14 -28.79 -18.85 11.02
C LEU A 14 -28.41 -18.35 9.61
N LEU A 15 -28.95 -17.19 9.25
CA LEU A 15 -28.42 -16.40 8.14
C LEU A 15 -27.01 -15.95 8.55
N GLY A 16 -26.04 -16.79 8.22
CA GLY A 16 -24.63 -16.41 8.29
C GLY A 16 -24.44 -15.17 7.43
N THR A 17 -24.28 -14.01 8.06
CA THR A 17 -23.82 -12.80 7.37
C THR A 17 -22.42 -13.06 6.87
N VAL A 18 -22.31 -13.43 5.59
CA VAL A 18 -21.03 -13.44 4.88
C VAL A 18 -20.55 -12.00 4.91
N SER A 19 -19.71 -11.69 5.90
CA SER A 19 -19.01 -10.41 5.96
C SER A 19 -18.17 -10.30 4.70
N CYS A 20 -18.58 -9.49 3.74
CA CYS A 20 -17.84 -9.22 2.52
C CYS A 20 -16.49 -8.61 2.91
N THR A 21 -15.45 -9.44 2.98
CA THR A 21 -14.08 -9.02 3.26
C THR A 21 -13.44 -8.33 2.05
N ASN A 22 -14.10 -8.38 0.89
CA ASN A 22 -13.62 -7.82 -0.36
C ASN A 22 -14.08 -6.38 -0.53
N LYS A 23 -13.13 -5.51 -0.91
CA LYS A 23 -13.32 -4.07 -1.09
C LYS A 23 -12.87 -3.65 -2.49
N PRO A 24 -13.43 -2.54 -3.04
CA PRO A 24 -12.94 -1.98 -4.29
C PRO A 24 -11.44 -1.72 -4.22
N ILE A 25 -10.73 -2.05 -5.31
CA ILE A 25 -9.31 -1.74 -5.44
C ILE A 25 -9.11 -0.23 -5.32
N GLN A 26 -8.12 0.14 -4.54
CA GLN A 26 -7.62 1.50 -4.44
C GLN A 26 -6.21 1.53 -5.02
N ASN A 27 -6.00 2.37 -6.02
CA ASN A 27 -4.69 2.66 -6.60
C ASN A 27 -4.27 4.05 -6.12
N PRO A 28 -3.51 4.17 -5.01
CA PRO A 28 -3.02 5.45 -4.54
C PRO A 28 -2.32 6.21 -5.65
N ASP A 29 -2.73 7.45 -5.85
CA ASP A 29 -2.21 8.37 -6.86
C ASP A 29 -1.79 9.65 -6.13
N ARG A 30 -0.48 9.92 -6.08
CA ARG A 30 0.10 10.97 -5.24
C ARG A 30 0.91 11.96 -6.03
N THR A 31 0.48 13.20 -6.00
CA THR A 31 1.35 14.34 -6.29
C THR A 31 1.87 14.89 -4.97
N LEU A 32 3.20 15.05 -4.86
CA LEU A 32 3.80 15.58 -3.64
C LEU A 32 3.36 17.03 -3.41
N HIS A 33 3.12 17.37 -2.13
CA HIS A 33 2.88 18.74 -1.75
C HIS A 33 4.11 19.61 -2.06
N ALA A 34 3.90 20.88 -2.44
CA ALA A 34 4.97 21.80 -2.83
C ALA A 34 6.09 21.98 -1.79
N SER A 35 5.81 21.67 -0.51
CA SER A 35 6.81 21.70 0.56
C SER A 35 7.76 20.50 0.56
N ILE A 36 7.46 19.44 -0.21
CA ILE A 36 8.31 18.25 -0.30
C ILE A 36 9.04 18.30 -1.64
N HIS A 37 10.30 18.70 -1.59
CA HIS A 37 11.16 18.73 -2.77
C HIS A 37 11.85 17.38 -2.95
N SER A 38 11.63 16.76 -4.09
CA SER A 38 12.22 15.48 -4.46
C SER A 38 12.69 15.55 -5.91
N ASP A 39 13.76 14.85 -6.21
CA ASP A 39 14.14 14.50 -7.56
C ASP A 39 13.73 13.06 -7.90
N ARG A 40 13.93 12.66 -9.15
CA ARG A 40 13.53 11.31 -9.59
C ARG A 40 14.29 10.20 -8.87
N ALA A 41 15.57 10.40 -8.57
CA ALA A 41 16.39 9.40 -7.86
C ALA A 41 15.92 9.23 -6.42
N GLN A 42 15.58 10.32 -5.76
CA GLN A 42 15.04 10.32 -4.39
C GLN A 42 13.66 9.66 -4.34
N MET A 43 12.79 9.93 -5.32
CA MET A 43 11.50 9.25 -5.44
C MET A 43 11.68 7.74 -5.63
N GLN A 44 12.56 7.33 -6.55
CA GLN A 44 12.88 5.91 -6.78
C GLN A 44 13.38 5.24 -5.50
N GLN A 45 14.31 5.87 -4.80
CA GLN A 45 14.87 5.36 -3.56
C GLN A 45 13.81 5.19 -2.46
N ALA A 46 12.93 6.16 -2.28
CA ALA A 46 11.83 6.10 -1.32
C ALA A 46 10.86 4.94 -1.64
N ILE A 47 10.52 4.76 -2.91
CA ILE A 47 9.68 3.64 -3.36
C ILE A 47 10.35 2.30 -3.06
N ILE A 48 11.61 2.12 -3.45
CA ILE A 48 12.34 0.86 -3.24
C ILE A 48 12.50 0.56 -1.74
N LYS A 49 12.86 1.55 -0.94
CA LYS A 49 13.02 1.41 0.51
C LYS A 49 11.71 1.00 1.18
N ALA A 50 10.58 1.61 0.80
CA ALA A 50 9.27 1.25 1.31
C ALA A 50 8.87 -0.17 0.90
N LEU A 51 9.09 -0.57 -0.35
CA LEU A 51 8.83 -1.92 -0.85
C LEU A 51 9.60 -2.97 -0.04
N VAL A 52 10.91 -2.81 0.06
CA VAL A 52 11.77 -3.75 0.81
C VAL A 52 11.38 -3.80 2.28
N GLY A 53 11.14 -2.65 2.91
CA GLY A 53 10.71 -2.55 4.31
C GLY A 53 9.36 -3.20 4.61
N ARG A 54 8.52 -3.39 3.58
CA ARG A 54 7.20 -4.07 3.68
C ARG A 54 7.21 -5.50 3.16
N GLY A 55 8.38 -6.06 2.83
CA GLY A 55 8.52 -7.43 2.36
C GLY A 55 8.11 -7.65 0.90
N TRP A 56 8.02 -6.57 0.10
CA TRP A 56 7.85 -6.69 -1.33
C TRP A 56 9.18 -7.00 -2.01
N THR A 57 9.15 -7.86 -3.02
CA THR A 57 10.28 -8.14 -3.88
C THR A 57 10.22 -7.27 -5.11
N VAL A 58 11.25 -6.47 -5.35
CA VAL A 58 11.36 -5.65 -6.56
C VAL A 58 11.73 -6.54 -7.73
N GLN A 59 10.92 -6.51 -8.79
CA GLN A 59 11.09 -7.33 -10.01
C GLN A 59 11.81 -6.56 -11.12
N LYS A 60 11.50 -5.26 -11.25
CA LYS A 60 12.04 -4.42 -12.33
C LYS A 60 12.13 -2.97 -11.87
N ILE A 61 13.19 -2.29 -12.28
CA ILE A 61 13.39 -0.86 -12.05
C ILE A 61 13.76 -0.22 -13.40
N THR A 62 13.04 0.83 -13.75
CA THR A 62 13.36 1.73 -14.86
C THR A 62 13.33 3.17 -14.37
N PRO A 63 13.78 4.16 -15.16
CA PRO A 63 13.71 5.57 -14.77
C PRO A 63 12.28 6.11 -14.52
N GLN A 64 11.23 5.34 -14.85
CA GLN A 64 9.83 5.79 -14.78
C GLN A 64 8.90 4.77 -14.14
N LEU A 65 9.39 3.55 -13.81
CA LEU A 65 8.55 2.47 -13.31
C LEU A 65 9.33 1.56 -12.37
N VAL A 66 8.72 1.22 -11.25
CA VAL A 66 9.14 0.10 -10.39
C VAL A 66 8.04 -0.96 -10.40
N GLN A 67 8.41 -2.21 -10.67
CA GLN A 67 7.51 -3.36 -10.57
C GLN A 67 7.89 -4.19 -9.35
N ALA A 68 6.90 -4.61 -8.58
CA ALA A 68 7.11 -5.40 -7.38
C ALA A 68 6.02 -6.45 -7.17
N GLN A 69 6.36 -7.47 -6.39
CA GLN A 69 5.44 -8.51 -5.96
C GLN A 69 5.59 -8.79 -4.47
N ILE A 70 4.55 -9.33 -3.88
CA ILE A 70 4.57 -9.86 -2.52
C ILE A 70 3.88 -11.21 -2.47
N THR A 71 4.44 -12.15 -1.70
CA THR A 71 3.79 -13.43 -1.38
C THR A 71 3.78 -13.60 0.13
N VAL A 72 2.61 -13.78 0.71
CA VAL A 72 2.42 -13.94 2.14
C VAL A 72 1.85 -15.33 2.43
N ARG A 73 2.49 -16.07 3.34
CA ARG A 73 2.09 -17.43 3.76
C ARG A 73 1.95 -18.40 2.58
N GLU A 74 2.74 -18.24 1.51
CA GLU A 74 2.70 -19.07 0.30
C GLU A 74 1.32 -19.16 -0.38
N GLN A 75 0.35 -18.42 0.11
CA GLN A 75 -1.05 -18.47 -0.31
C GLN A 75 -1.53 -17.17 -0.97
N TYR A 76 -1.10 -16.03 -0.47
CA TYR A 76 -1.57 -14.72 -0.92
C TYR A 76 -0.50 -14.05 -1.74
N HIS A 77 -0.77 -13.85 -3.02
CA HIS A 77 0.16 -13.21 -3.94
C HIS A 77 -0.44 -11.94 -4.55
N ALA A 78 0.35 -10.89 -4.67
CA ALA A 78 -0.01 -9.68 -5.37
C ALA A 78 1.17 -9.09 -6.14
N GLU A 79 0.87 -8.48 -7.26
CA GLU A 79 1.81 -7.75 -8.12
C GLU A 79 1.32 -6.32 -8.35
N ILE A 80 2.24 -5.38 -8.32
CA ILE A 80 1.97 -3.96 -8.52
C ILE A 80 2.96 -3.31 -9.46
N ASP A 81 2.49 -2.28 -10.14
CA ASP A 81 3.29 -1.34 -10.93
C ASP A 81 3.27 0.02 -10.25
N ILE A 82 4.43 0.65 -10.13
CA ILE A 82 4.57 1.98 -9.55
C ILE A 82 5.23 2.90 -10.58
N PRO A 83 4.46 3.48 -11.50
CA PRO A 83 4.96 4.56 -12.33
C PRO A 83 5.25 5.79 -11.46
N TYR A 84 6.36 6.49 -11.74
CA TYR A 84 6.79 7.63 -10.95
C TYR A 84 7.55 8.70 -11.76
N SER A 85 7.57 9.90 -11.19
CA SER A 85 8.39 11.03 -11.63
C SER A 85 9.07 11.67 -10.41
N ALA A 86 9.65 12.84 -10.54
CA ALA A 86 10.26 13.57 -9.41
C ALA A 86 9.25 13.95 -8.32
N ASN A 87 8.00 14.21 -8.68
CA ASN A 87 6.99 14.74 -7.75
C ASN A 87 5.67 13.97 -7.74
N HIS A 88 5.60 12.84 -8.44
CA HIS A 88 4.36 12.07 -8.57
C HIS A 88 4.65 10.58 -8.62
N TYR A 89 3.79 9.76 -8.00
CA TYR A 89 3.76 8.32 -8.18
C TYR A 89 2.34 7.78 -8.06
N ARG A 90 2.13 6.59 -8.62
CA ARG A 90 0.88 5.84 -8.49
C ARG A 90 1.18 4.39 -8.17
N ILE A 91 0.44 3.78 -7.25
CA ILE A 91 0.52 2.34 -6.98
C ILE A 91 -0.64 1.67 -7.70
N GLN A 92 -0.35 0.90 -8.74
CA GLN A 92 -1.34 0.26 -9.58
C GLN A 92 -1.35 -1.25 -9.36
N TYR A 93 -2.54 -1.81 -9.18
CA TYR A 93 -2.75 -3.25 -9.20
C TYR A 93 -2.37 -3.80 -10.57
N ARG A 94 -1.60 -4.91 -10.61
CA ARG A 94 -1.24 -5.62 -11.84
C ARG A 94 -1.87 -7.01 -11.88
N ASP A 95 -1.64 -7.82 -10.85
CA ASP A 95 -2.15 -9.18 -10.76
C ASP A 95 -2.21 -9.68 -9.31
N SER A 96 -2.95 -10.76 -9.05
CA SER A 96 -2.99 -11.42 -7.75
C SER A 96 -3.51 -12.84 -7.82
N SER A 97 -3.16 -13.66 -6.81
CA SER A 97 -3.77 -14.95 -6.54
C SER A 97 -4.04 -15.12 -5.04
N GLY A 98 -5.04 -15.91 -4.67
CA GLY A 98 -5.46 -16.14 -3.29
C GLY A 98 -6.11 -14.94 -2.58
N LEU A 99 -6.33 -13.83 -3.28
CA LEU A 99 -6.91 -12.59 -2.74
C LEU A 99 -8.33 -12.32 -3.22
N ASP A 100 -9.00 -13.31 -3.80
CA ASP A 100 -10.41 -13.25 -4.24
C ASP A 100 -10.70 -12.03 -5.14
N TYR A 101 -9.77 -11.70 -6.04
CA TYR A 101 -9.97 -10.61 -6.98
C TYR A 101 -11.07 -10.93 -7.96
N LYS A 102 -12.11 -10.10 -7.96
CA LYS A 102 -13.25 -10.20 -8.89
C LYS A 102 -13.94 -8.85 -9.04
N ASP A 103 -14.28 -8.48 -10.28
CA ASP A 103 -15.06 -7.27 -10.59
C ASP A 103 -14.53 -5.98 -9.93
N GLY A 104 -13.22 -5.79 -9.94
CA GLY A 104 -12.56 -4.63 -9.32
C GLY A 104 -12.56 -4.62 -7.79
N LYS A 105 -12.94 -5.73 -7.15
CA LYS A 105 -12.89 -5.92 -5.69
C LYS A 105 -11.82 -6.95 -5.35
N ILE A 106 -11.18 -6.75 -4.21
CA ILE A 106 -10.10 -7.61 -3.72
C ILE A 106 -10.14 -7.73 -2.20
N HIS A 107 -9.54 -8.78 -1.67
CA HIS A 107 -9.45 -9.00 -0.23
C HIS A 107 -8.81 -7.80 0.48
N LYS A 108 -9.35 -7.43 1.64
CA LYS A 108 -8.92 -6.28 2.45
C LYS A 108 -7.41 -6.24 2.78
N ASN A 109 -6.74 -7.39 2.79
CA ASN A 109 -5.30 -7.45 3.05
C ASN A 109 -4.50 -6.72 1.97
N TYR A 110 -4.84 -6.89 0.68
CA TYR A 110 -4.21 -6.14 -0.41
C TYR A 110 -4.35 -4.63 -0.20
N ILE A 111 -5.58 -4.16 0.09
CA ILE A 111 -5.84 -2.74 0.36
C ILE A 111 -4.97 -2.22 1.51
N ARG A 112 -4.83 -3.01 2.58
CA ARG A 112 -3.97 -2.67 3.72
C ARG A 112 -2.51 -2.59 3.32
N TRP A 113 -1.98 -3.56 2.56
CA TRP A 113 -0.57 -3.59 2.14
C TRP A 113 -0.23 -2.36 1.29
N VAL A 114 -1.07 -2.04 0.30
CA VAL A 114 -0.87 -0.89 -0.58
C VAL A 114 -0.97 0.44 0.19
N ARG A 115 -1.91 0.56 1.13
CA ARG A 115 -2.04 1.76 1.97
C ARG A 115 -0.82 1.96 2.88
N LEU A 116 -0.28 0.89 3.44
CA LEU A 116 0.93 0.96 4.27
C LEU A 116 2.16 1.34 3.43
N LEU A 117 2.26 0.79 2.22
CA LEU A 117 3.31 1.14 1.28
C LEU A 117 3.26 2.63 0.89
N ASP A 118 2.08 3.13 0.50
CA ASP A 118 1.84 4.54 0.18
C ASP A 118 2.26 5.47 1.33
N ARG A 119 1.85 5.14 2.56
CA ARG A 119 2.23 5.90 3.75
C ARG A 119 3.75 5.94 3.97
N ASP A 120 4.42 4.82 3.78
CA ASP A 120 5.86 4.72 4.04
C ASP A 120 6.67 5.46 2.98
N ILE A 121 6.25 5.46 1.71
CA ILE A 121 6.86 6.28 0.66
C ILE A 121 6.80 7.77 1.02
N VAL A 122 5.62 8.27 1.39
CA VAL A 122 5.44 9.68 1.76
C VAL A 122 6.28 10.03 2.99
N ARG A 123 6.33 9.16 4.00
CA ARG A 123 7.13 9.36 5.20
C ARG A 123 8.60 9.47 4.88
N ASP A 124 9.16 8.54 4.10
CA ASP A 124 10.59 8.56 3.74
C ASP A 124 10.97 9.83 2.98
N LEU A 125 10.13 10.29 2.06
CA LEU A 125 10.36 11.54 1.34
C LEU A 125 10.37 12.77 2.27
N LYS A 126 9.49 12.81 3.28
CA LYS A 126 9.48 13.89 4.29
C LYS A 126 10.70 13.83 5.19
N ASP A 127 11.09 12.65 5.65
CA ASP A 127 12.25 12.45 6.53
C ASP A 127 13.52 12.88 5.82
N ASN A 128 13.72 12.46 4.58
CA ASN A 128 14.86 12.88 3.74
C ASN A 128 14.88 14.39 3.51
N GLN A 129 13.74 15.04 3.36
CA GLN A 129 13.64 16.50 3.24
C GLN A 129 14.10 17.18 4.55
N ASN A 130 13.62 16.70 5.69
CA ASN A 130 13.97 17.24 7.00
C ASN A 130 15.47 17.11 7.30
N GLU A 131 16.06 15.95 7.00
CA GLU A 131 17.48 15.69 7.16
C GLU A 131 18.34 16.65 6.31
N ARG A 132 17.97 16.85 5.04
CA ARG A 132 18.67 17.81 4.15
C ARG A 132 18.56 19.24 4.67
N THR A 133 17.38 19.66 5.11
CA THR A 133 17.15 20.99 5.66
C THR A 133 17.99 21.20 6.93
N ALA A 134 17.99 20.23 7.84
CA ALA A 134 18.79 20.30 9.06
C ALA A 134 20.29 20.39 8.76
N LYS A 135 20.76 19.60 7.80
CA LYS A 135 22.17 19.63 7.36
C LYS A 135 22.55 21.01 6.77
N GLN A 136 21.74 21.56 5.87
CA GLN A 136 21.96 22.87 5.28
C GLN A 136 22.02 23.97 6.33
N LEU A 137 21.10 23.96 7.31
CA LEU A 137 21.08 24.93 8.39
C LEU A 137 22.34 24.84 9.30
N SER A 138 22.78 23.62 9.60
CA SER A 138 23.99 23.42 10.40
C SER A 138 25.26 23.88 9.67
N GLU A 139 25.37 23.58 8.38
CA GLU A 139 26.50 24.02 7.55
C GLU A 139 26.55 25.55 7.41
N ALA A 140 25.37 26.19 7.17
CA ALA A 140 25.27 27.64 7.09
C ALA A 140 25.68 28.36 8.40
N ALA A 141 25.38 27.73 9.55
CA ALA A 141 25.78 28.27 10.86
C ALA A 141 27.29 28.21 11.09
N LEU A 142 27.99 27.22 10.51
CA LEU A 142 29.46 27.08 10.63
C LEU A 142 30.23 28.04 9.71
N VAL A 143 29.62 28.51 8.62
CA VAL A 143 30.25 29.38 7.61
C VAL A 143 30.14 30.87 7.96
N LYS A 144 29.31 31.26 8.95
CA LYS A 144 29.11 32.67 9.32
C LYS A 144 30.34 33.13 10.16
N PRO A 145 31.25 33.98 9.62
CA PRO A 145 32.37 34.53 10.41
C PRO A 145 31.81 35.43 11.52
N LEU A 146 32.49 35.39 12.67
CA LEU A 146 32.29 36.31 13.79
C LEU A 146 32.53 37.74 13.36
#